data_e55bc8eb80a89a924e0f283fac214453
#
_entry.id   e55bc8eb80a89a924e0f283fac214453
#
_cell.length_a   1.000
_cell.length_b   1.000
_cell.length_c   1.000
_cell.angle_alpha   90.00
_cell.angle_beta   90.00
_cell.angle_gamma   90.00
#
_symmetry.space_group_name_H-M   'P 1'
#
loop_
_entity.id
_entity.type
_entity.pdbx_description
1 polymer ?
#
loop_
_entity_poly.entity_id
_entity_poly.type
_entity_poly.pdbx_seq_one_letter_code
_entity_poly.pdbx_strand_id
1 'polypeptide(L)'
;TTIWAKNIGYTVVYTPHGMLEPWIMKRHYWTKKFPASLLFQKRGIQIANVIHATAESEKHNLTQLGWNNNIEVIPNCVEIDKITMKESWIRNKNILFLSRVHVKKGINFLIEATANLKTELQGYTINIAGEGEESYINELKQLASKLGVENLIHFIGGVYGDKKWELFKKADLFVLPTHSENFGIVVAEALACGTPVITTQGTPWQELESYHCGWWTEIGTEATTKALKEFLQCTETQLEQMGKNGRKLIEEKYSSQKVAQDMVELYKKVCL
;
A
#
# COMPACT_ATOMS: atom_id res chain seq x y z
N THR A 1 -24.97 12.89 -7.93
CA THR A 1 -24.36 14.13 -7.35
C THR A 1 -23.55 14.89 -8.39
N THR A 2 -22.57 14.29 -9.10
CA THR A 2 -21.69 14.97 -10.08
C THR A 2 -22.47 15.68 -11.20
N ILE A 3 -23.43 15.00 -11.81
CA ILE A 3 -24.26 15.56 -12.90
C ILE A 3 -25.06 16.74 -12.41
N TRP A 4 -25.67 16.63 -11.24
CA TRP A 4 -26.45 17.72 -10.65
C TRP A 4 -25.58 18.94 -10.32
N ALA A 5 -24.42 18.74 -9.67
CA ALA A 5 -23.47 19.81 -9.36
C ALA A 5 -23.04 20.57 -10.63
N LYS A 6 -22.72 19.83 -11.70
CA LYS A 6 -22.33 20.43 -12.98
C LYS A 6 -23.47 21.26 -13.62
N ASN A 7 -24.71 20.75 -13.54
CA ASN A 7 -25.87 21.44 -14.11
C ASN A 7 -26.20 22.78 -13.43
N ILE A 8 -25.84 22.94 -12.16
CA ILE A 8 -26.01 24.20 -11.41
C ILE A 8 -24.74 25.07 -11.38
N GLY A 9 -23.76 24.77 -12.24
CA GLY A 9 -22.59 25.61 -12.47
C GLY A 9 -21.40 25.38 -11.57
N TYR A 10 -21.38 24.31 -10.73
CA TYR A 10 -20.22 24.00 -9.90
C TYR A 10 -19.06 23.42 -10.71
N THR A 11 -17.85 23.77 -10.32
CA THR A 11 -16.63 23.07 -10.72
C THR A 11 -16.56 21.74 -9.99
N VAL A 12 -16.28 20.66 -10.74
CA VAL A 12 -16.29 19.29 -10.22
C VAL A 12 -14.91 18.67 -10.35
N VAL A 13 -14.35 18.30 -9.21
CA VAL A 13 -13.19 17.41 -9.10
C VAL A 13 -13.71 16.00 -8.77
N TYR A 14 -13.33 15.01 -9.55
CA TYR A 14 -13.81 13.62 -9.37
C TYR A 14 -12.63 12.73 -8.98
N THR A 15 -12.72 12.05 -7.83
CA THR A 15 -11.67 11.14 -7.34
C THR A 15 -12.18 9.70 -7.31
N PRO A 16 -11.68 8.81 -8.17
CA PRO A 16 -12.16 7.42 -8.25
C PRO A 16 -11.62 6.49 -7.16
N HIS A 17 -10.50 6.81 -6.52
CA HIS A 17 -9.86 6.00 -5.48
C HIS A 17 -9.69 4.51 -5.84
N GLY A 18 -9.14 4.22 -7.01
CA GLY A 18 -8.87 2.87 -7.47
C GLY A 18 -10.08 2.04 -7.89
N MET A 19 -11.31 2.60 -7.87
CA MET A 19 -12.52 1.84 -8.26
C MET A 19 -12.48 1.32 -9.71
N LEU A 20 -11.65 1.92 -10.57
CA LEU A 20 -11.49 1.60 -11.98
C LEU A 20 -10.20 0.84 -12.29
N GLU A 21 -9.52 0.29 -11.27
CA GLU A 21 -8.35 -0.56 -11.48
C GLU A 21 -8.69 -1.80 -12.34
N PRO A 22 -7.82 -2.19 -13.28
CA PRO A 22 -8.04 -3.33 -14.18
C PRO A 22 -8.35 -4.64 -13.45
N TRP A 23 -7.72 -4.88 -12.29
CA TRP A 23 -7.97 -6.05 -11.46
C TRP A 23 -9.40 -6.09 -10.91
N ILE A 24 -9.93 -4.93 -10.49
CA ILE A 24 -11.30 -4.79 -9.99
C ILE A 24 -12.31 -4.91 -11.13
N MET A 25 -11.99 -4.36 -12.30
CA MET A 25 -12.86 -4.40 -13.47
C MET A 25 -12.99 -5.82 -14.04
N LYS A 26 -11.91 -6.61 -14.09
CA LYS A 26 -11.94 -7.98 -14.64
C LYS A 26 -12.78 -8.95 -13.81
N ARG A 27 -12.82 -8.85 -12.47
CA ARG A 27 -13.40 -9.87 -11.58
C ARG A 27 -14.93 -9.89 -11.50
N HIS A 28 -15.62 -8.76 -11.72
CA HIS A 28 -17.08 -8.65 -11.60
C HIS A 28 -17.72 -7.70 -12.62
N TYR A 29 -17.04 -7.47 -13.74
CA TYR A 29 -17.42 -6.46 -14.70
C TYR A 29 -18.86 -6.69 -15.23
N TRP A 30 -19.14 -7.89 -15.72
CA TRP A 30 -20.40 -8.19 -16.44
C TRP A 30 -21.63 -8.30 -15.54
N THR A 31 -21.48 -8.72 -14.29
CA THR A 31 -22.63 -9.05 -13.43
C THR A 31 -23.09 -7.92 -12.52
N LYS A 32 -22.19 -7.11 -11.97
CA LYS A 32 -22.54 -6.08 -10.97
C LYS A 32 -22.05 -4.67 -11.32
N LYS A 33 -20.96 -4.53 -12.05
CA LYS A 33 -20.30 -3.22 -12.28
C LYS A 33 -20.62 -2.61 -13.63
N PHE A 34 -20.87 -3.38 -14.65
CA PHE A 34 -21.15 -2.90 -15.99
C PHE A 34 -22.34 -1.92 -16.05
N PRO A 35 -23.51 -2.21 -15.45
CA PRO A 35 -24.61 -1.25 -15.46
C PRO A 35 -24.30 0.04 -14.68
N ALA A 36 -23.66 -0.08 -13.52
CA ALA A 36 -23.30 1.08 -12.70
C ALA A 36 -22.21 1.94 -13.33
N SER A 37 -21.20 1.32 -13.99
CA SER A 37 -20.12 2.04 -14.67
C SER A 37 -20.63 2.81 -15.89
N LEU A 38 -21.52 2.20 -16.68
CA LEU A 38 -22.12 2.86 -17.85
C LEU A 38 -23.07 4.00 -17.49
N LEU A 39 -23.93 3.81 -16.48
CA LEU A 39 -24.98 4.77 -16.17
C LEU A 39 -24.50 5.97 -15.33
N PHE A 40 -23.53 5.77 -14.44
CA PHE A 40 -23.17 6.80 -13.47
C PHE A 40 -21.69 7.17 -13.45
N GLN A 41 -20.78 6.19 -13.47
CA GLN A 41 -19.34 6.46 -13.31
C GLN A 41 -18.75 7.10 -14.58
N LYS A 42 -18.96 6.51 -15.75
CA LYS A 42 -18.46 7.04 -17.02
C LYS A 42 -18.91 8.47 -17.24
N ARG A 43 -20.22 8.73 -17.10
CA ARG A 43 -20.76 10.07 -17.30
C ARG A 43 -20.26 11.05 -16.24
N GLY A 44 -20.13 10.65 -14.98
CA GLY A 44 -19.57 11.48 -13.91
C GLY A 44 -18.14 11.90 -14.20
N ILE A 45 -17.30 10.97 -14.69
CA ILE A 45 -15.90 11.22 -15.07
C ILE A 45 -15.83 12.13 -16.30
N GLN A 46 -16.64 11.87 -17.33
CA GLN A 46 -16.62 12.66 -18.57
C GLN A 46 -16.98 14.14 -18.37
N ILE A 47 -17.89 14.43 -17.44
CA ILE A 47 -18.32 15.81 -17.19
C ILE A 47 -17.53 16.53 -16.11
N ALA A 48 -16.67 15.83 -15.35
CA ALA A 48 -15.81 16.44 -14.36
C ALA A 48 -14.81 17.41 -15.00
N ASN A 49 -14.51 18.51 -14.33
CA ASN A 49 -13.52 19.49 -14.79
C ASN A 49 -12.11 18.89 -14.74
N VAL A 50 -11.84 18.10 -13.70
CA VAL A 50 -10.58 17.39 -13.51
C VAL A 50 -10.83 16.08 -12.78
N ILE A 51 -10.04 15.08 -13.11
CA ILE A 51 -9.97 13.81 -12.38
C ILE A 51 -8.74 13.88 -11.47
N HIS A 52 -8.96 13.67 -10.18
CA HIS A 52 -7.89 13.53 -9.21
C HIS A 52 -7.54 12.05 -9.05
N ALA A 53 -6.37 11.65 -9.50
CA ALA A 53 -5.78 10.33 -9.28
C ALA A 53 -4.83 10.37 -8.08
N THR A 54 -4.76 9.28 -7.32
CA THR A 54 -3.91 9.20 -6.12
C THR A 54 -2.53 8.60 -6.40
N ALA A 55 -2.28 8.14 -7.64
CA ALA A 55 -0.99 7.60 -8.08
C ALA A 55 -0.86 7.72 -9.62
N GLU A 56 0.37 7.72 -10.11
CA GLU A 56 0.64 7.71 -11.57
C GLU A 56 0.09 6.45 -12.25
N SER A 57 0.10 5.31 -11.57
CA SER A 57 -0.51 4.07 -12.05
C SER A 57 -2.03 4.21 -12.22
N GLU A 58 -2.72 4.89 -11.30
CA GLU A 58 -4.14 5.19 -11.41
C GLU A 58 -4.40 6.15 -12.59
N LYS A 59 -3.58 7.21 -12.74
CA LYS A 59 -3.65 8.11 -13.88
C LYS A 59 -3.49 7.37 -15.20
N HIS A 60 -2.48 6.49 -15.29
CA HIS A 60 -2.28 5.67 -16.49
C HIS A 60 -3.51 4.82 -16.83
N ASN A 61 -4.08 4.13 -15.85
CA ASN A 61 -5.29 3.33 -16.02
C ASN A 61 -6.51 4.17 -16.47
N LEU A 62 -6.68 5.36 -15.89
CA LEU A 62 -7.75 6.30 -16.24
C LEU A 62 -7.57 6.86 -17.65
N THR A 63 -6.33 7.16 -18.05
CA THR A 63 -6.00 7.63 -19.41
C THR A 63 -6.33 6.55 -20.45
N GLN A 64 -6.06 5.27 -20.16
CA GLN A 64 -6.42 4.17 -21.06
C GLN A 64 -7.93 4.02 -21.26
N LEU A 65 -8.76 4.43 -20.29
CA LEU A 65 -10.21 4.43 -20.46
C LEU A 65 -10.70 5.51 -21.43
N GLY A 66 -9.94 6.58 -21.64
CA GLY A 66 -10.27 7.67 -22.56
C GLY A 66 -11.56 8.44 -22.19
N TRP A 67 -11.99 8.41 -20.92
CA TRP A 67 -13.23 9.06 -20.51
C TRP A 67 -13.06 10.53 -20.17
N ASN A 68 -11.88 10.93 -19.71
CA ASN A 68 -11.50 12.31 -19.46
C ASN A 68 -9.96 12.40 -19.52
N ASN A 69 -9.44 13.44 -20.18
CA ASN A 69 -8.00 13.62 -20.36
C ASN A 69 -7.37 14.61 -19.37
N ASN A 70 -8.20 15.32 -18.59
CA ASN A 70 -7.71 16.25 -17.58
C ASN A 70 -7.56 15.50 -16.25
N ILE A 71 -6.39 14.89 -16.04
CA ILE A 71 -6.10 14.03 -14.90
C ILE A 71 -4.88 14.57 -14.17
N GLU A 72 -5.05 14.96 -12.92
CA GLU A 72 -3.98 15.41 -12.03
C GLU A 72 -3.71 14.36 -10.95
N VAL A 73 -2.44 14.18 -10.61
CA VAL A 73 -2.03 13.21 -9.59
C VAL A 73 -1.65 13.96 -8.33
N ILE A 74 -2.38 13.67 -7.26
CA ILE A 74 -2.06 14.12 -5.91
C ILE A 74 -2.22 12.91 -4.99
N PRO A 75 -1.16 12.46 -4.30
CA PRO A 75 -1.20 11.23 -3.52
C PRO A 75 -2.10 11.34 -2.28
N ASN A 76 -2.43 10.20 -1.68
CA ASN A 76 -2.98 10.20 -0.33
C ASN A 76 -1.91 10.67 0.66
N CYS A 77 -2.35 11.25 1.77
CA CYS A 77 -1.45 11.78 2.79
C CYS A 77 -1.43 10.97 4.07
N VAL A 78 -0.39 11.18 4.87
CA VAL A 78 -0.27 10.69 6.23
C VAL A 78 -0.15 11.88 7.19
N GLU A 79 -0.89 11.82 8.30
CA GLU A 79 -0.80 12.81 9.38
C GLU A 79 0.49 12.60 10.20
N ILE A 80 1.61 13.02 9.62
CA ILE A 80 2.94 12.70 10.12
C ILE A 80 3.21 13.27 11.51
N ASP A 81 2.57 14.38 11.87
CA ASP A 81 2.69 15.02 13.16
C ASP A 81 2.14 14.14 14.32
N LYS A 82 1.26 13.19 13.99
CA LYS A 82 0.70 12.24 14.95
C LYS A 82 1.50 10.93 15.04
N ILE A 83 2.52 10.77 14.19
CA ILE A 83 3.29 9.53 14.08
C ILE A 83 4.73 9.79 14.52
N THR A 84 5.11 9.23 15.66
CA THR A 84 6.49 9.25 16.12
C THR A 84 7.30 8.16 15.42
N MET A 85 8.47 8.54 14.92
CA MET A 85 9.44 7.58 14.39
C MET A 85 10.05 6.75 15.52
N LYS A 86 10.46 5.51 15.25
CA LYS A 86 11.22 4.72 16.22
C LYS A 86 12.61 5.32 16.44
N GLU A 87 13.17 5.10 17.62
CA GLU A 87 14.45 5.65 18.05
C GLU A 87 15.61 4.65 17.92
N SER A 88 15.28 3.38 17.71
CA SER A 88 16.27 2.30 17.64
C SER A 88 15.95 1.33 16.51
N TRP A 89 16.99 0.87 15.82
CA TRP A 89 16.95 -0.16 14.78
C TRP A 89 17.75 -1.41 15.16
N ILE A 90 17.97 -1.60 16.46
CA ILE A 90 18.47 -2.88 16.99
C ILE A 90 17.46 -3.97 16.61
N ARG A 91 17.95 -5.07 16.06
CA ARG A 91 17.08 -6.13 15.54
C ARG A 91 16.28 -6.81 16.65
N ASN A 92 14.98 -6.69 16.55
CA ASN A 92 14.01 -7.38 17.40
C ASN A 92 13.59 -8.75 16.81
N LYS A 93 14.12 -9.09 15.63
CA LYS A 93 13.72 -10.28 14.85
C LYS A 93 12.23 -10.35 14.60
N ASN A 94 11.63 -9.20 14.24
CA ASN A 94 10.21 -9.03 14.03
C ASN A 94 9.92 -8.50 12.62
N ILE A 95 9.21 -9.27 11.82
CA ILE A 95 8.70 -8.88 10.50
C ILE A 95 7.19 -8.70 10.62
N LEU A 96 6.67 -7.60 10.07
CA LEU A 96 5.26 -7.25 10.14
C LEU A 96 4.62 -7.26 8.76
N PHE A 97 3.49 -7.93 8.63
CA PHE A 97 2.46 -7.68 7.64
C PHE A 97 1.26 -7.02 8.33
N LEU A 98 0.72 -5.94 7.77
CA LEU A 98 -0.48 -5.29 8.29
C LEU A 98 -1.38 -4.84 7.13
N SER A 99 -2.48 -5.56 6.92
CA SER A 99 -3.54 -5.22 5.96
C SER A 99 -4.70 -6.19 6.16
N ARG A 100 -5.81 -6.01 5.44
CA ARG A 100 -6.85 -7.04 5.38
C ARG A 100 -6.24 -8.38 4.93
N VAL A 101 -6.60 -9.46 5.59
CA VAL A 101 -6.21 -10.81 5.15
C VAL A 101 -7.10 -11.22 3.98
N HIS A 102 -6.56 -11.07 2.78
CA HIS A 102 -7.27 -11.31 1.53
C HIS A 102 -6.30 -11.77 0.44
N VAL A 103 -6.75 -12.61 -0.48
CA VAL A 103 -5.92 -13.17 -1.59
C VAL A 103 -5.14 -12.08 -2.34
N LYS A 104 -5.76 -10.92 -2.58
CA LYS A 104 -5.11 -9.78 -3.24
C LYS A 104 -3.81 -9.33 -2.55
N LYS A 105 -3.67 -9.60 -1.25
CA LYS A 105 -2.53 -9.12 -0.43
C LYS A 105 -1.30 -10.01 -0.48
N GLY A 106 -1.37 -11.18 -1.13
CA GLY A 106 -0.22 -12.02 -1.41
C GLY A 106 0.46 -12.62 -0.17
N ILE A 107 -0.29 -12.85 0.93
CA ILE A 107 0.27 -13.38 2.18
C ILE A 107 0.92 -14.74 1.97
N ASN A 108 0.39 -15.54 1.04
CA ASN A 108 0.99 -16.81 0.63
C ASN A 108 2.44 -16.63 0.16
N PHE A 109 2.77 -15.55 -0.57
CA PHE A 109 4.15 -15.29 -1.00
C PHE A 109 5.09 -15.05 0.19
N LEU A 110 4.62 -14.35 1.23
CA LEU A 110 5.39 -14.16 2.45
C LEU A 110 5.62 -15.49 3.19
N ILE A 111 4.58 -16.34 3.30
CA ILE A 111 4.68 -17.66 3.95
C ILE A 111 5.65 -18.56 3.18
N GLU A 112 5.54 -18.62 1.86
CA GLU A 112 6.41 -19.41 1.00
C GLU A 112 7.86 -18.89 1.03
N ALA A 113 8.06 -17.58 1.00
CA ALA A 113 9.38 -16.97 1.12
C ALA A 113 10.00 -17.24 2.50
N THR A 114 9.19 -17.26 3.55
CA THR A 114 9.64 -17.66 4.89
C THR A 114 10.11 -19.11 4.90
N ALA A 115 9.43 -19.99 4.21
CA ALA A 115 9.83 -21.39 4.11
C ALA A 115 11.15 -21.57 3.34
N ASN A 116 11.34 -20.80 2.26
CA ASN A 116 12.59 -20.79 1.50
C ASN A 116 13.81 -20.29 2.31
N LEU A 117 13.56 -19.48 3.34
CA LEU A 117 14.59 -18.89 4.22
C LEU A 117 14.44 -19.37 5.67
N LYS A 118 13.88 -20.57 5.89
CA LYS A 118 13.56 -21.09 7.23
C LYS A 118 14.75 -21.09 8.19
N THR A 119 15.91 -21.42 7.68
CA THR A 119 17.16 -21.48 8.48
C THR A 119 17.62 -20.09 8.88
N GLU A 120 17.62 -19.15 7.93
CA GLU A 120 18.06 -17.76 8.12
C GLU A 120 17.09 -16.97 9.01
N LEU A 121 15.80 -17.31 8.96
CA LEU A 121 14.75 -16.71 9.76
C LEU A 121 14.55 -17.38 11.13
N GLN A 122 15.43 -18.28 11.53
CA GLN A 122 15.34 -18.89 12.84
C GLN A 122 15.39 -17.84 13.97
N GLY A 123 14.40 -17.89 14.84
CA GLY A 123 14.20 -16.92 15.93
C GLY A 123 13.51 -15.62 15.52
N TYR A 124 13.14 -15.46 14.24
CA TYR A 124 12.24 -14.38 13.81
C TYR A 124 10.79 -14.72 14.12
N THR A 125 10.01 -13.65 14.32
CA THR A 125 8.54 -13.70 14.43
C THR A 125 7.96 -12.91 13.25
N ILE A 126 7.03 -13.53 12.52
CA ILE A 126 6.36 -12.89 11.39
C ILE A 126 4.90 -12.70 11.80
N ASN A 127 4.55 -11.46 12.12
CA ASN A 127 3.23 -11.09 12.58
C ASN A 127 2.34 -10.68 11.41
N ILE A 128 1.23 -11.40 11.22
CA ILE A 128 0.19 -11.08 10.24
C ILE A 128 -0.96 -10.43 10.96
N ALA A 129 -1.00 -9.08 10.89
CA ALA A 129 -2.02 -8.25 11.50
C ALA A 129 -3.11 -7.91 10.47
N GLY A 130 -4.36 -8.20 10.81
CA GLY A 130 -5.52 -7.87 9.97
C GLY A 130 -6.65 -8.86 10.11
N GLU A 131 -7.81 -8.46 9.61
CA GLU A 131 -9.02 -9.28 9.56
C GLU A 131 -9.25 -9.77 8.13
N GLY A 132 -9.91 -10.92 8.00
CA GLY A 132 -10.27 -11.52 6.72
C GLY A 132 -11.28 -12.64 6.88
N GLU A 133 -11.62 -13.30 5.79
CA GLU A 133 -12.47 -14.49 5.83
C GLU A 133 -11.76 -15.63 6.55
N GLU A 134 -12.43 -16.24 7.50
CA GLU A 134 -11.85 -17.29 8.34
C GLU A 134 -11.38 -18.50 7.53
N SER A 135 -12.11 -18.86 6.47
CA SER A 135 -11.72 -19.90 5.51
C SER A 135 -10.35 -19.64 4.92
N TYR A 136 -10.11 -18.40 4.46
CA TYR A 136 -8.82 -18.02 3.86
C TYR A 136 -7.70 -17.95 4.90
N ILE A 137 -7.98 -17.47 6.12
CA ILE A 137 -7.00 -17.47 7.21
C ILE A 137 -6.58 -18.92 7.54
N ASN A 138 -7.54 -19.86 7.56
CA ASN A 138 -7.26 -21.27 7.79
C ASN A 138 -6.46 -21.90 6.67
N GLU A 139 -6.73 -21.55 5.40
CA GLU A 139 -5.91 -21.97 4.26
C GLU A 139 -4.44 -21.51 4.41
N LEU A 140 -4.21 -20.27 4.82
CA LEU A 140 -2.86 -19.73 5.06
C LEU A 140 -2.16 -20.42 6.23
N LYS A 141 -2.88 -20.72 7.32
CA LYS A 141 -2.34 -21.51 8.45
C LYS A 141 -1.94 -22.92 8.02
N GLN A 142 -2.79 -23.57 7.23
CA GLN A 142 -2.49 -24.91 6.67
C GLN A 142 -1.26 -24.85 5.73
N LEU A 143 -1.13 -23.79 4.92
CA LEU A 143 0.05 -23.58 4.09
C LEU A 143 1.31 -23.45 4.96
N ALA A 144 1.28 -22.64 6.01
CA ALA A 144 2.41 -22.48 6.92
C ALA A 144 2.81 -23.80 7.58
N SER A 145 1.83 -24.59 8.05
CA SER A 145 2.06 -25.92 8.63
C SER A 145 2.62 -26.91 7.62
N LYS A 146 2.05 -26.95 6.40
CA LYS A 146 2.55 -27.82 5.31
C LYS A 146 4.01 -27.54 4.96
N LEU A 147 4.42 -26.25 5.04
CA LEU A 147 5.79 -25.80 4.77
C LEU A 147 6.69 -25.86 6.01
N GLY A 148 6.13 -26.21 7.18
CA GLY A 148 6.85 -26.35 8.44
C GLY A 148 7.38 -25.02 9.01
N VAL A 149 6.66 -23.93 8.80
CA VAL A 149 6.99 -22.58 9.29
C VAL A 149 5.91 -21.98 10.21
N GLU A 150 4.97 -22.79 10.66
CA GLU A 150 3.86 -22.37 11.55
C GLU A 150 4.34 -21.71 12.84
N ASN A 151 5.49 -22.13 13.36
CA ASN A 151 6.09 -21.57 14.57
C ASN A 151 6.66 -20.15 14.36
N LEU A 152 6.87 -19.71 13.11
CA LEU A 152 7.36 -18.38 12.78
C LEU A 152 6.22 -17.42 12.42
N ILE A 153 5.05 -17.94 11.99
CA ILE A 153 3.93 -17.16 11.44
C ILE A 153 2.83 -17.01 12.50
N HIS A 154 2.51 -15.77 12.89
CA HIS A 154 1.50 -15.48 13.89
C HIS A 154 0.40 -14.58 13.33
N PHE A 155 -0.83 -15.10 13.25
CA PHE A 155 -2.02 -14.32 12.89
C PHE A 155 -2.55 -13.65 14.17
N ILE A 156 -2.37 -12.32 14.27
CA ILE A 156 -2.69 -11.56 15.50
C ILE A 156 -4.03 -10.81 15.44
N GLY A 157 -4.80 -11.01 14.34
CA GLY A 157 -6.10 -10.35 14.17
C GLY A 157 -6.01 -8.87 13.81
N GLY A 158 -7.15 -8.17 13.86
CA GLY A 158 -7.24 -6.75 13.57
C GLY A 158 -6.54 -5.90 14.62
N VAL A 159 -5.74 -4.91 14.18
CA VAL A 159 -5.03 -3.97 15.05
C VAL A 159 -5.31 -2.54 14.62
N TYR A 160 -5.71 -1.68 15.57
CA TYR A 160 -6.17 -0.31 15.32
C TYR A 160 -5.59 0.68 16.35
N GLY A 161 -5.69 1.97 16.03
CA GLY A 161 -5.26 3.04 16.93
C GLY A 161 -3.77 2.98 17.28
N ASP A 162 -3.41 3.30 18.50
CA ASP A 162 -2.02 3.40 18.95
C ASP A 162 -1.25 2.08 18.86
N LYS A 163 -1.94 0.95 19.03
CA LYS A 163 -1.32 -0.39 18.89
C LYS A 163 -0.75 -0.62 17.49
N LYS A 164 -1.37 -0.04 16.45
CA LYS A 164 -0.86 -0.11 15.08
C LYS A 164 0.51 0.55 14.97
N TRP A 165 0.67 1.74 15.53
CA TRP A 165 1.95 2.46 15.51
C TRP A 165 3.04 1.75 16.29
N GLU A 166 2.68 1.11 17.41
CA GLU A 166 3.62 0.28 18.17
C GLU A 166 4.11 -0.92 17.35
N LEU A 167 3.22 -1.58 16.60
CA LEU A 167 3.61 -2.70 15.74
C LEU A 167 4.61 -2.26 14.67
N PHE A 168 4.35 -1.15 13.97
CA PHE A 168 5.29 -0.62 13.00
C PHE A 168 6.64 -0.29 13.64
N LYS A 169 6.66 0.41 14.77
CA LYS A 169 7.92 0.78 15.47
C LYS A 169 8.71 -0.43 15.98
N LYS A 170 8.04 -1.50 16.40
CA LYS A 170 8.69 -2.74 16.87
C LYS A 170 9.17 -3.63 15.74
N ALA A 171 8.65 -3.47 14.53
CA ALA A 171 9.05 -4.26 13.39
C ALA A 171 10.42 -3.83 12.85
N ASP A 172 11.28 -4.78 12.51
CA ASP A 172 12.52 -4.52 11.79
C ASP A 172 12.26 -4.28 10.31
N LEU A 173 11.18 -4.88 9.80
CA LEU A 173 10.75 -4.83 8.41
C LEU A 173 9.24 -4.91 8.32
N PHE A 174 8.65 -4.13 7.43
CA PHE A 174 7.27 -4.26 7.00
C PHE A 174 7.21 -4.90 5.61
N VAL A 175 6.35 -5.91 5.43
CA VAL A 175 6.22 -6.65 4.16
C VAL A 175 4.77 -6.62 3.68
N LEU A 176 4.55 -6.11 2.47
CA LEU A 176 3.25 -6.10 1.80
C LEU A 176 3.38 -6.66 0.38
N PRO A 177 3.38 -7.99 0.18
CA PRO A 177 3.65 -8.63 -1.12
C PRO A 177 2.39 -8.69 -2.00
N THR A 178 1.68 -7.60 -2.09
CA THR A 178 0.35 -7.50 -2.68
C THR A 178 0.36 -7.63 -4.21
N HIS A 179 -0.73 -8.15 -4.78
CA HIS A 179 -0.93 -8.16 -6.23
C HIS A 179 -1.25 -6.78 -6.81
N SER A 180 -1.91 -5.93 -6.05
CA SER A 180 -2.27 -4.57 -6.49
C SER A 180 -2.75 -3.73 -5.32
N GLU A 181 -2.33 -2.46 -5.30
CA GLU A 181 -2.82 -1.40 -4.44
C GLU A 181 -3.04 -0.13 -5.25
N ASN A 182 -4.04 0.64 -4.87
CA ASN A 182 -4.20 1.97 -5.45
C ASN A 182 -3.11 2.93 -4.92
N PHE A 183 -2.90 2.93 -3.61
CA PHE A 183 -1.84 3.69 -2.95
C PHE A 183 -1.06 2.83 -1.96
N GLY A 184 -1.75 2.04 -1.10
CA GLY A 184 -1.10 1.26 -0.06
C GLY A 184 -0.69 2.12 1.15
N ILE A 185 -1.67 2.78 1.77
CA ILE A 185 -1.45 3.71 2.90
C ILE A 185 -0.58 3.11 4.02
N VAL A 186 -0.67 1.80 4.24
CA VAL A 186 0.12 1.09 5.25
C VAL A 186 1.63 1.10 4.97
N VAL A 187 2.03 1.25 3.69
CA VAL A 187 3.44 1.45 3.30
C VAL A 187 3.91 2.82 3.78
N ALA A 188 3.12 3.88 3.52
CA ALA A 188 3.43 5.22 4.01
C ALA A 188 3.49 5.28 5.54
N GLU A 189 2.59 4.57 6.22
CA GLU A 189 2.55 4.47 7.67
C GLU A 189 3.80 3.76 8.25
N ALA A 190 4.24 2.67 7.63
CA ALA A 190 5.47 1.97 8.01
C ALA A 190 6.70 2.88 7.85
N LEU A 191 6.82 3.55 6.71
CA LEU A 191 7.91 4.50 6.44
C LEU A 191 7.88 5.71 7.40
N ALA A 192 6.70 6.22 7.72
CA ALA A 192 6.54 7.29 8.70
C ALA A 192 7.03 6.88 10.10
N CYS A 193 6.87 5.61 10.47
CA CYS A 193 7.41 5.05 11.70
C CYS A 193 8.93 4.74 11.64
N GLY A 194 9.60 4.94 10.50
CA GLY A 194 11.00 4.60 10.30
C GLY A 194 11.26 3.11 10.09
N THR A 195 10.28 2.37 9.60
CA THR A 195 10.40 0.94 9.33
C THR A 195 10.60 0.69 7.84
N PRO A 196 11.72 0.07 7.42
CA PRO A 196 11.97 -0.31 6.04
C PRO A 196 10.86 -1.22 5.49
N VAL A 197 10.63 -1.16 4.17
CA VAL A 197 9.51 -1.82 3.52
C VAL A 197 9.94 -2.74 2.40
N ILE A 198 9.35 -3.93 2.31
CA ILE A 198 9.28 -4.74 1.09
C ILE A 198 7.86 -4.65 0.56
N THR A 199 7.70 -4.20 -0.69
CA THR A 199 6.42 -4.29 -1.40
C THR A 199 6.65 -4.56 -2.88
N THR A 200 5.57 -4.77 -3.63
CA THR A 200 5.65 -5.21 -5.02
C THR A 200 5.36 -4.08 -6.01
N GLN A 201 5.67 -4.31 -7.27
CA GLN A 201 5.30 -3.46 -8.40
C GLN A 201 3.77 -3.39 -8.61
N GLY A 202 3.01 -4.15 -7.86
CA GLY A 202 1.57 -3.95 -7.69
C GLY A 202 1.19 -2.72 -6.88
N THR A 203 2.16 -1.97 -6.37
CA THR A 203 1.99 -0.72 -5.61
C THR A 203 2.70 0.44 -6.29
N PRO A 204 2.29 1.70 -6.10
CA PRO A 204 2.94 2.87 -6.68
C PRO A 204 4.12 3.37 -5.83
N TRP A 205 4.93 2.47 -5.27
CA TRP A 205 6.02 2.80 -4.32
C TRP A 205 7.41 2.64 -4.93
N GLN A 206 7.60 3.01 -6.20
CA GLN A 206 8.91 2.99 -6.87
C GLN A 206 9.96 3.84 -6.12
N GLU A 207 9.54 4.85 -5.39
CA GLU A 207 10.43 5.70 -4.59
C GLU A 207 11.16 4.95 -3.47
N LEU A 208 10.75 3.75 -3.09
CA LEU A 208 11.51 2.92 -2.15
C LEU A 208 12.96 2.70 -2.61
N GLU A 209 13.17 2.55 -3.92
CA GLU A 209 14.49 2.37 -4.53
C GLU A 209 15.28 3.68 -4.55
N SER A 210 14.68 4.77 -5.05
CA SER A 210 15.37 6.05 -5.19
C SER A 210 15.71 6.74 -3.85
N TYR A 211 14.90 6.47 -2.80
CA TYR A 211 15.18 6.94 -1.44
C TYR A 211 15.98 5.93 -0.62
N HIS A 212 16.28 4.74 -1.15
CA HIS A 212 16.96 3.67 -0.42
C HIS A 212 16.30 3.38 0.94
N CYS A 213 14.97 3.19 0.95
CA CYS A 213 14.20 2.95 2.17
C CYS A 213 13.42 1.64 2.17
N GLY A 214 13.66 0.78 1.17
CA GLY A 214 13.02 -0.51 1.04
C GLY A 214 13.27 -1.17 -0.30
N TRP A 215 12.46 -2.17 -0.61
CA TRP A 215 12.52 -2.96 -1.84
C TRP A 215 11.19 -2.92 -2.57
N TRP A 216 11.22 -2.58 -3.84
CA TRP A 216 10.06 -2.58 -4.74
C TRP A 216 10.23 -3.66 -5.80
N THR A 217 9.65 -4.85 -5.54
CA THR A 217 9.98 -6.09 -6.23
C THR A 217 8.90 -6.52 -7.22
N GLU A 218 9.21 -7.46 -8.10
CA GLU A 218 8.19 -8.18 -8.85
C GLU A 218 7.22 -8.90 -7.91
N ILE A 219 6.03 -9.24 -8.43
CA ILE A 219 4.99 -9.97 -7.67
C ILE A 219 5.36 -11.45 -7.66
N GLY A 220 5.45 -12.05 -6.47
CA GLY A 220 5.64 -13.48 -6.33
C GLY A 220 6.62 -13.89 -5.23
N THR A 221 6.67 -15.18 -5.01
CA THR A 221 7.45 -15.79 -3.93
C THR A 221 8.96 -15.61 -4.11
N GLU A 222 9.49 -15.78 -5.33
CA GLU A 222 10.93 -15.69 -5.60
C GLU A 222 11.45 -14.27 -5.33
N ALA A 223 10.73 -13.25 -5.82
CA ALA A 223 11.10 -11.86 -5.62
C ALA A 223 11.00 -11.45 -4.14
N THR A 224 9.94 -11.92 -3.43
CA THR A 224 9.81 -11.71 -1.99
C THR A 224 10.93 -12.41 -1.22
N THR A 225 11.30 -13.63 -1.60
CA THR A 225 12.42 -14.38 -1.00
C THR A 225 13.74 -13.63 -1.17
N LYS A 226 14.02 -13.14 -2.37
CA LYS A 226 15.24 -12.37 -2.67
C LYS A 226 15.32 -11.11 -1.80
N ALA A 227 14.25 -10.33 -1.74
CA ALA A 227 14.23 -9.11 -0.92
C ALA A 227 14.37 -9.39 0.58
N LEU A 228 13.74 -10.44 1.10
CA LEU A 228 13.93 -10.89 2.48
C LEU A 228 15.37 -11.29 2.74
N LYS A 229 16.03 -11.99 1.81
CA LYS A 229 17.44 -12.37 1.94
C LYS A 229 18.36 -11.15 1.98
N GLU A 230 18.11 -10.15 1.14
CA GLU A 230 18.84 -8.88 1.16
C GLU A 230 18.62 -8.13 2.47
N PHE A 231 17.37 -8.06 2.98
CA PHE A 231 17.09 -7.50 4.31
C PHE A 231 17.89 -8.21 5.42
N LEU A 232 17.96 -9.52 5.41
CA LEU A 232 18.71 -10.28 6.42
C LEU A 232 20.21 -9.98 6.43
N GLN A 233 20.77 -9.56 5.30
CA GLN A 233 22.17 -9.17 5.15
C GLN A 233 22.46 -7.73 5.58
N CYS A 234 21.43 -6.88 5.72
CA CYS A 234 21.61 -5.49 6.16
C CYS A 234 22.16 -5.43 7.59
N THR A 235 23.04 -4.50 7.86
CA THR A 235 23.45 -4.14 9.22
C THR A 235 22.38 -3.26 9.90
N GLU A 236 22.42 -3.14 11.22
CA GLU A 236 21.53 -2.24 11.97
C GLU A 236 21.69 -0.79 11.52
N THR A 237 22.92 -0.36 11.25
CA THR A 237 23.21 0.98 10.70
C THR A 237 22.56 1.21 9.34
N GLN A 238 22.56 0.19 8.47
CA GLN A 238 21.86 0.28 7.19
C GLN A 238 20.34 0.35 7.37
N LEU A 239 19.78 -0.44 8.28
CA LEU A 239 18.34 -0.37 8.60
C LEU A 239 17.94 0.97 9.20
N GLU A 240 18.80 1.55 10.06
CA GLU A 240 18.61 2.91 10.58
C GLU A 240 18.58 3.94 9.46
N GLN A 241 19.55 3.89 8.54
CA GLN A 241 19.58 4.82 7.41
C GLN A 241 18.35 4.65 6.52
N MET A 242 17.94 3.42 6.22
CA MET A 242 16.72 3.14 5.46
C MET A 242 15.49 3.68 6.17
N GLY A 243 15.36 3.51 7.47
CA GLY A 243 14.24 4.03 8.26
C GLY A 243 14.16 5.56 8.22
N LYS A 244 15.30 6.25 8.40
CA LYS A 244 15.41 7.72 8.30
C LYS A 244 15.06 8.22 6.90
N ASN A 245 15.53 7.54 5.87
CA ASN A 245 15.21 7.84 4.47
C ASN A 245 13.71 7.68 4.19
N GLY A 246 13.10 6.61 4.71
CA GLY A 246 11.66 6.39 4.58
C GLY A 246 10.85 7.51 5.24
N ARG A 247 11.21 7.92 6.46
CA ARG A 247 10.60 9.05 7.14
C ARG A 247 10.71 10.33 6.30
N LYS A 248 11.90 10.62 5.77
CA LYS A 248 12.16 11.77 4.91
C LYS A 248 11.28 11.76 3.66
N LEU A 249 11.15 10.62 2.98
CA LEU A 249 10.26 10.46 1.83
C LEU A 249 8.82 10.88 2.17
N ILE A 250 8.30 10.42 3.32
CA ILE A 250 6.93 10.75 3.73
C ILE A 250 6.80 12.24 4.07
N GLU A 251 7.77 12.84 4.75
CA GLU A 251 7.77 14.28 5.06
C GLU A 251 7.77 15.15 3.80
N GLU A 252 8.58 14.80 2.82
CA GLU A 252 8.74 15.58 1.59
C GLU A 252 7.56 15.47 0.61
N LYS A 253 6.95 14.28 0.51
CA LYS A 253 5.96 14.01 -0.55
C LYS A 253 4.55 13.67 -0.07
N TYR A 254 4.41 13.07 1.11
CA TYR A 254 3.17 12.43 1.54
C TYR A 254 2.63 12.97 2.88
N SER A 255 3.24 14.04 3.42
CA SER A 255 2.70 14.71 4.61
C SER A 255 1.37 15.40 4.30
N SER A 256 0.49 15.47 5.30
CA SER A 256 -0.81 16.15 5.16
C SER A 256 -0.67 17.60 4.73
N GLN A 257 0.38 18.30 5.20
CA GLN A 257 0.67 19.67 4.83
C GLN A 257 1.01 19.80 3.34
N LYS A 258 1.92 18.93 2.84
CA LYS A 258 2.32 18.96 1.42
C LYS A 258 1.14 18.65 0.51
N VAL A 259 0.42 17.57 0.80
CA VAL A 259 -0.73 17.14 -0.01
C VAL A 259 -1.87 18.17 0.02
N ALA A 260 -2.11 18.82 1.18
CA ALA A 260 -3.09 19.90 1.27
C ALA A 260 -2.71 21.11 0.41
N GLN A 261 -1.43 21.48 0.35
CA GLN A 261 -0.95 22.56 -0.54
C GLN A 261 -1.21 22.18 -2.01
N ASP A 262 -0.86 20.98 -2.43
CA ASP A 262 -1.07 20.52 -3.80
C ASP A 262 -2.56 20.49 -4.17
N MET A 263 -3.43 20.08 -3.24
CA MET A 263 -4.89 20.13 -3.44
C MET A 263 -5.41 21.56 -3.56
N VAL A 264 -4.92 22.50 -2.76
CA VAL A 264 -5.29 23.93 -2.87
C VAL A 264 -4.86 24.50 -4.22
N GLU A 265 -3.65 24.15 -4.71
CA GLU A 265 -3.18 24.58 -6.02
C GLU A 265 -4.06 24.00 -7.14
N LEU A 266 -4.44 22.73 -7.05
CA LEU A 266 -5.38 22.10 -7.98
C LEU A 266 -6.70 22.85 -8.01
N TYR A 267 -7.29 23.13 -6.84
CA TYR A 267 -8.57 23.87 -6.78
C TYR A 267 -8.47 25.26 -7.36
N LYS A 268 -7.39 26.01 -7.08
CA LYS A 268 -7.16 27.33 -7.70
C LYS A 268 -7.08 27.23 -9.21
N LYS A 269 -6.34 26.24 -9.76
CA LYS A 269 -6.20 26.02 -11.20
C LYS A 269 -7.52 25.70 -11.91
N VAL A 270 -8.45 25.04 -11.21
CA VAL A 270 -9.70 24.55 -11.81
C VAL A 270 -10.86 25.51 -11.61
N CYS A 271 -10.80 26.38 -10.59
CA CYS A 271 -11.84 27.36 -10.26
C CYS A 271 -11.61 28.76 -10.85
N LEU A 272 -10.38 29.04 -11.32
CA LEU A 272 -10.00 30.27 -12.05
C LEU A 272 -10.03 30.02 -13.55
#